data_8d7f09969f82b270eac91af14392b503
#
_entry.id   8d7f09969f82b270eac91af14392b503
#
_cell.length_a   1.000
_cell.length_b   1.000
_cell.length_c   1.000
_cell.angle_alpha   90.00
_cell.angle_beta   90.00
_cell.angle_gamma   90.00
#
_symmetry.space_group_name_H-M   'P 1'
#
loop_
_entity.id
_entity.type
_entity.pdbx_description
1 polymer ?
#
loop_
_entity_poly.entity_id
_entity_poly.type
_entity_poly.pdbx_seq_one_letter_code
_entity_poly.pdbx_strand_id
1 'polypeptide(L)'
;MDRQSAMVLPSTLVQLKILAMSDDSILPPLTRLSVHVHGEAGLPPEGMRREDTLAAEVPVALVFNGISHAVMMATPRDLEDFALGFALSEGILDAAGDCRGVEVEAVSAADAGLPEGVPGVEVRLEISTRSFERLKGRRRSIAGRTGCGICGVESFAALDIAPQRVPARDWIGRIDAATVLRAFADLPARQTLNARAGAIHAAGWATVEGELVDVLEDVGRHNALDKLLGRLARMDRLQEPGFVVMSSRGSYELVRKCTRLGVAALATISAPTALAVRIAREGGLALWGLARRDKAVRYA
;
A
#
# COMPACT_ATOMS: atom_id res chain seq x y z
N MET A 1 21.85 33.03 -48.08
CA MET A 1 21.14 31.72 -48.03
C MET A 1 21.31 31.20 -46.65
N ASP A 2 20.37 31.60 -45.78
CA ASP A 2 20.38 31.34 -44.34
C ASP A 2 19.68 30.03 -44.05
N ARG A 3 20.35 29.13 -43.35
CA ARG A 3 19.73 27.96 -42.74
C ARG A 3 19.44 28.27 -41.27
N GLN A 4 18.20 28.58 -40.96
CA GLN A 4 17.69 28.62 -39.59
C GLN A 4 17.68 27.21 -39.01
N SER A 5 18.58 26.98 -38.05
CA SER A 5 18.55 25.82 -37.15
C SER A 5 17.42 26.02 -36.13
N ALA A 6 16.41 25.18 -36.18
CA ALA A 6 15.39 25.09 -35.15
C ALA A 6 16.01 24.48 -33.89
N MET A 7 16.12 25.28 -32.86
CA MET A 7 16.56 24.88 -31.52
C MET A 7 15.41 24.13 -30.82
N VAL A 8 15.54 22.83 -30.72
CA VAL A 8 14.67 21.98 -29.90
C VAL A 8 15.00 22.26 -28.45
N LEU A 9 14.09 22.88 -27.73
CA LEU A 9 14.18 23.07 -26.30
C LEU A 9 14.05 21.71 -25.61
N PRO A 10 14.91 21.37 -24.62
CA PRO A 10 14.78 20.15 -23.86
C PRO A 10 13.54 20.24 -22.95
N SER A 11 12.77 19.18 -22.92
CA SER A 11 11.64 18.96 -22.01
C SER A 11 12.12 19.17 -20.56
N THR A 12 11.54 20.16 -19.92
CA THR A 12 11.77 20.50 -18.52
C THR A 12 11.28 19.34 -17.66
N LEU A 13 12.19 18.50 -17.21
CA LEU A 13 11.99 17.62 -16.07
C LEU A 13 11.61 18.51 -14.87
N VAL A 14 10.36 18.49 -14.47
CA VAL A 14 9.92 18.99 -13.18
C VAL A 14 10.54 18.04 -12.16
N GLN A 15 11.73 18.40 -11.66
CA GLN A 15 12.28 17.76 -10.47
C GLN A 15 11.33 18.04 -9.32
N LEU A 16 10.57 17.00 -8.91
CA LEU A 16 9.98 16.97 -7.59
C LEU A 16 11.12 17.22 -6.60
N LYS A 17 11.08 18.37 -5.94
CA LYS A 17 11.91 18.63 -4.77
C LYS A 17 11.33 17.79 -3.62
N ILE A 18 11.57 16.48 -3.67
CA ILE A 18 11.45 15.62 -2.49
C ILE A 18 12.71 15.95 -1.69
N LEU A 19 12.55 16.71 -0.61
CA LEU A 19 13.55 16.74 0.44
C LEU A 19 13.72 15.29 0.89
N ALA A 20 14.88 14.71 0.55
CA ALA A 20 15.27 13.41 1.03
C ALA A 20 15.38 13.50 2.56
N MET A 21 14.30 13.14 3.24
CA MET A 21 14.36 12.83 4.67
C MET A 21 14.94 11.42 4.78
N SER A 22 15.99 11.30 5.59
CA SER A 22 16.59 10.05 6.02
C SER A 22 15.50 9.07 6.53
N ASP A 23 15.81 7.80 6.51
CA ASP A 23 14.98 6.64 6.94
C ASP A 23 14.51 6.70 8.42
N ASP A 24 14.45 7.89 9.02
CA ASP A 24 13.95 8.15 10.37
C ASP A 24 12.43 8.30 10.31
N SER A 25 11.75 7.19 10.59
CA SER A 25 10.31 7.20 10.84
C SER A 25 9.99 8.27 11.90
N ILE A 26 9.04 9.14 11.61
CA ILE A 26 8.58 10.24 12.49
C ILE A 26 8.20 9.74 13.89
N LEU A 27 7.76 8.48 13.98
CA LEU A 27 7.51 7.72 15.20
C LEU A 27 8.11 6.32 15.04
N PRO A 28 8.57 5.68 16.13
CA PRO A 28 9.13 4.33 16.05
C PRO A 28 8.07 3.34 15.55
N PRO A 29 8.39 2.51 14.53
CA PRO A 29 7.44 1.53 13.98
C PRO A 29 7.25 0.31 14.88
N LEU A 30 8.04 0.17 15.92
CA LEU A 30 8.00 -0.91 16.90
C LEU A 30 8.10 -0.35 18.32
N THR A 31 7.38 -0.98 19.26
CA THR A 31 7.37 -0.63 20.69
C THR A 31 7.76 -1.83 21.53
N ARG A 32 8.46 -1.61 22.64
CA ARG A 32 8.76 -2.65 23.63
C ARG A 32 7.76 -2.60 24.76
N LEU A 33 7.31 -3.77 25.20
CA LEU A 33 6.39 -3.92 26.30
C LEU A 33 6.76 -5.12 27.16
N SER A 34 6.67 -4.96 28.49
CA SER A 34 6.81 -6.07 29.42
C SER A 34 5.54 -6.91 29.44
N VAL A 35 5.65 -8.17 29.06
CA VAL A 35 4.52 -9.11 28.95
C VAL A 35 4.71 -10.31 29.89
N HIS A 36 3.63 -10.99 30.22
CA HIS A 36 3.65 -12.28 30.92
C HIS A 36 3.50 -13.42 29.92
N VAL A 37 4.50 -14.30 29.85
CA VAL A 37 4.49 -15.49 29.00
C VAL A 37 4.04 -16.70 29.84
N HIS A 38 3.04 -17.43 29.32
CA HIS A 38 2.49 -18.63 29.92
C HIS A 38 2.55 -19.81 28.93
N GLY A 39 2.63 -21.03 29.45
CA GLY A 39 2.47 -22.26 28.66
C GLY A 39 3.67 -22.61 27.76
N GLU A 40 4.78 -21.90 27.84
CA GLU A 40 6.01 -22.25 27.14
C GLU A 40 6.77 -23.34 27.91
N ALA A 41 7.33 -24.33 27.21
CA ALA A 41 8.07 -25.42 27.84
C ALA A 41 9.25 -24.90 28.69
N GLY A 42 9.32 -25.31 29.94
CA GLY A 42 10.34 -24.88 30.91
C GLY A 42 10.00 -23.64 31.71
N LEU A 43 8.85 -22.98 31.46
CA LEU A 43 8.37 -21.91 32.32
C LEU A 43 7.56 -22.44 33.53
N PRO A 44 7.56 -21.70 34.66
CA PRO A 44 6.70 -22.03 35.80
C PRO A 44 5.22 -21.82 35.44
N PRO A 45 4.26 -22.50 36.12
CA PRO A 45 2.83 -22.40 35.82
C PRO A 45 2.27 -20.98 35.89
N GLU A 46 2.81 -20.14 36.78
CA GLU A 46 2.48 -18.72 36.91
C GLU A 46 3.00 -17.84 35.76
N GLY A 47 3.82 -18.42 34.88
CA GLY A 47 4.45 -17.70 33.78
C GLY A 47 5.68 -16.88 34.20
N MET A 48 6.25 -16.16 33.25
CA MET A 48 7.42 -15.31 33.49
C MET A 48 7.26 -13.97 32.73
N ARG A 49 7.73 -12.90 33.35
CA ARG A 49 7.85 -11.60 32.70
C ARG A 49 8.98 -11.60 31.65
N ARG A 50 8.67 -11.10 30.46
CA ARG A 50 9.63 -10.94 29.37
C ARG A 50 9.36 -9.63 28.62
N GLU A 51 10.40 -8.99 28.12
CA GLU A 51 10.25 -7.90 27.16
C GLU A 51 9.87 -8.47 25.79
N ASP A 52 8.82 -7.91 25.19
CA ASP A 52 8.37 -8.25 23.85
C ASP A 52 8.35 -7.02 22.94
N THR A 53 8.43 -7.26 21.64
CA THR A 53 8.43 -6.20 20.62
C THR A 53 7.11 -6.25 19.88
N LEU A 54 6.35 -5.16 19.94
CA LEU A 54 5.06 -5.03 19.29
C LEU A 54 5.13 -4.09 18.09
N ALA A 55 4.29 -4.35 17.10
CA ALA A 55 4.08 -3.41 15.99
C ALA A 55 3.41 -2.13 16.51
N ALA A 56 3.96 -0.98 16.13
CA ALA A 56 3.28 0.29 16.38
C ALA A 56 2.15 0.47 15.36
N GLU A 57 0.99 0.85 15.88
CA GLU A 57 -0.21 1.19 15.11
C GLU A 57 -0.68 2.56 15.57
N VAL A 58 -0.64 3.53 14.65
CA VAL A 58 -0.99 4.93 14.98
C VAL A 58 -2.06 5.45 14.02
N PRO A 59 -2.93 6.38 14.45
CA PRO A 59 -3.83 7.08 13.55
C PRO A 59 -3.04 8.01 12.63
N VAL A 60 -3.23 7.83 11.33
CA VAL A 60 -2.63 8.63 10.25
C VAL A 60 -3.74 9.36 9.52
N ALA A 61 -3.79 10.68 9.64
CA ALA A 61 -4.72 11.53 8.93
C ALA A 61 -4.18 11.88 7.55
N LEU A 62 -4.94 11.59 6.49
CA LEU A 62 -4.63 11.98 5.11
C LEU A 62 -5.35 13.28 4.78
N VAL A 63 -4.57 14.33 4.51
CA VAL A 63 -5.05 15.71 4.28
C VAL A 63 -4.68 16.14 2.87
N PHE A 64 -5.67 16.54 2.07
CA PHE A 64 -5.47 16.99 0.69
C PHE A 64 -5.79 18.49 0.58
N ASN A 65 -4.80 19.29 0.21
CA ASN A 65 -4.91 20.75 0.12
C ASN A 65 -5.61 21.36 1.35
N GLY A 66 -5.19 20.96 2.56
CA GLY A 66 -5.72 21.45 3.83
C GLY A 66 -7.07 20.84 4.26
N ILE A 67 -7.64 19.88 3.50
CA ILE A 67 -8.89 19.20 3.88
C ILE A 67 -8.60 17.77 4.30
N SER A 68 -8.87 17.42 5.57
CA SER A 68 -8.80 16.04 6.06
C SER A 68 -9.79 15.16 5.31
N HIS A 69 -9.34 14.03 4.81
CA HIS A 69 -10.14 13.10 3.99
C HIS A 69 -10.42 11.77 4.70
N ALA A 70 -9.41 11.16 5.29
CA ALA A 70 -9.53 9.89 5.98
C ALA A 70 -8.51 9.81 7.12
N VAL A 71 -8.84 9.05 8.16
CA VAL A 71 -7.89 8.63 9.19
C VAL A 71 -7.76 7.12 9.10
N MET A 72 -6.52 6.64 8.99
CA MET A 72 -6.20 5.22 8.84
C MET A 72 -5.29 4.79 9.99
N MET A 73 -5.54 3.61 10.56
CA MET A 73 -4.57 3.00 11.46
C MET A 73 -3.45 2.37 10.64
N ALA A 74 -2.21 2.79 10.86
CA ALA A 74 -1.06 2.34 10.07
C ALA A 74 0.22 2.25 10.90
N THR A 75 1.18 1.46 10.44
CA THR A 75 2.56 1.51 10.92
C THR A 75 3.20 2.83 10.47
N PRO A 76 3.80 3.63 11.39
CA PRO A 76 4.32 4.98 11.09
C PRO A 76 5.65 4.97 10.34
N ARG A 77 5.69 4.28 9.21
CA ARG A 77 6.84 4.13 8.31
C ARG A 77 6.36 4.19 6.86
N ASP A 78 7.17 4.73 5.96
CA ASP A 78 6.88 4.85 4.53
C ASP A 78 5.53 5.59 4.27
N LEU A 79 5.24 6.64 5.05
CA LEU A 79 3.93 7.30 5.05
C LEU A 79 3.71 8.19 3.82
N GLU A 80 4.76 8.71 3.21
CA GLU A 80 4.68 9.43 1.93
C GLU A 80 4.21 8.47 0.80
N ASP A 81 4.85 7.29 0.73
CA ASP A 81 4.46 6.24 -0.20
C ASP A 81 3.03 5.77 0.07
N PHE A 82 2.66 5.60 1.36
CA PHE A 82 1.29 5.25 1.77
C PHE A 82 0.27 6.25 1.23
N ALA A 83 0.48 7.54 1.48
CA ALA A 83 -0.48 8.59 1.12
C ALA A 83 -0.62 8.74 -0.40
N LEU A 84 0.49 8.66 -1.15
CA LEU A 84 0.47 8.69 -2.61
C LEU A 84 -0.25 7.47 -3.18
N GLY A 85 0.09 6.27 -2.69
CA GLY A 85 -0.52 5.03 -3.16
C GLY A 85 -2.01 4.94 -2.83
N PHE A 86 -2.42 5.38 -1.64
CA PHE A 86 -3.83 5.52 -1.28
C PHE A 86 -4.55 6.48 -2.23
N ALA A 87 -3.98 7.66 -2.47
CA ALA A 87 -4.60 8.65 -3.34
C ALA A 87 -4.79 8.16 -4.78
N LEU A 88 -3.82 7.41 -5.31
CA LEU A 88 -3.89 6.80 -6.64
C LEU A 88 -4.87 5.62 -6.67
N SER A 89 -4.76 4.68 -5.74
CA SER A 89 -5.56 3.47 -5.71
C SER A 89 -7.04 3.71 -5.38
N GLU A 90 -7.36 4.79 -4.66
CA GLU A 90 -8.73 5.26 -4.42
C GLU A 90 -9.22 6.27 -5.48
N GLY A 91 -8.38 6.62 -6.46
CA GLY A 91 -8.73 7.49 -7.58
C GLY A 91 -8.98 8.94 -7.20
N ILE A 92 -8.35 9.39 -6.15
CA ILE A 92 -8.23 10.81 -5.84
C ILE A 92 -7.30 11.45 -6.87
N LEU A 93 -6.20 10.77 -7.18
CA LEU A 93 -5.25 11.13 -8.24
C LEU A 93 -5.37 10.19 -9.43
N ASP A 94 -5.12 10.69 -10.63
CA ASP A 94 -5.04 9.89 -11.84
C ASP A 94 -3.59 9.45 -12.14
N ALA A 95 -2.61 10.28 -11.75
CA ALA A 95 -1.19 10.02 -11.92
C ALA A 95 -0.38 10.57 -10.74
N ALA A 96 0.83 10.05 -10.52
CA ALA A 96 1.73 10.54 -9.47
C ALA A 96 2.07 12.03 -9.62
N GLY A 97 2.17 12.53 -10.86
CA GLY A 97 2.41 13.95 -11.15
C GLY A 97 1.29 14.90 -10.74
N ASP A 98 0.09 14.41 -10.41
CA ASP A 98 -0.97 15.20 -9.81
C ASP A 98 -0.72 15.55 -8.33
N CYS A 99 0.23 14.87 -7.68
CA CYS A 99 0.76 15.18 -6.35
C CYS A 99 1.96 16.11 -6.51
N ARG A 100 1.89 17.30 -5.94
CA ARG A 100 2.93 18.36 -6.04
C ARG A 100 3.87 18.36 -4.85
N GLY A 101 3.45 17.80 -3.72
CA GLY A 101 4.23 17.70 -2.50
C GLY A 101 3.54 16.80 -1.48
N VAL A 102 4.33 16.19 -0.61
CA VAL A 102 3.87 15.42 0.55
C VAL A 102 4.68 15.87 1.75
N GLU A 103 3.99 16.20 2.84
CA GLU A 103 4.58 16.51 4.13
C GLU A 103 4.05 15.55 5.17
N VAL A 104 4.93 15.05 6.04
CA VAL A 104 4.57 14.14 7.13
C VAL A 104 4.94 14.78 8.45
N GLU A 105 3.98 14.92 9.36
CA GLU A 105 4.17 15.58 10.63
C GLU A 105 3.55 14.77 11.78
N ALA A 106 4.29 14.63 12.89
CA ALA A 106 3.73 14.07 14.11
C ALA A 106 2.85 15.12 14.78
N VAL A 107 1.66 14.72 15.21
CA VAL A 107 0.68 15.59 15.86
C VAL A 107 0.51 15.15 17.30
N SER A 108 0.49 16.11 18.23
CA SER A 108 0.25 15.81 19.64
C SER A 108 -1.15 15.24 19.85
N ALA A 109 -1.32 14.39 20.85
CA ALA A 109 -2.63 13.84 21.20
C ALA A 109 -3.67 14.95 21.44
N ALA A 110 -3.27 16.04 22.11
CA ALA A 110 -4.15 17.17 22.41
C ALA A 110 -4.61 17.91 21.14
N ASP A 111 -3.70 18.18 20.20
CA ASP A 111 -4.02 18.90 18.96
C ASP A 111 -4.87 18.03 18.02
N ALA A 112 -4.68 16.70 18.06
CA ALA A 112 -5.44 15.75 17.26
C ALA A 112 -6.77 15.32 17.92
N GLY A 113 -7.04 15.70 19.15
CA GLY A 113 -8.21 15.24 19.91
C GLY A 113 -8.16 13.75 20.23
N LEU A 114 -6.96 13.18 20.34
CA LEU A 114 -6.72 11.79 20.67
C LEU A 114 -6.56 11.57 22.18
N PRO A 115 -6.76 10.34 22.70
CA PRO A 115 -6.47 10.03 24.09
C PRO A 115 -5.01 10.32 24.45
N GLU A 116 -4.78 10.72 25.70
CA GLU A 116 -3.42 10.99 26.21
C GLU A 116 -2.49 9.77 25.95
N GLY A 117 -1.29 10.05 25.45
CA GLY A 117 -0.29 9.03 25.13
C GLY A 117 -0.49 8.32 23.79
N VAL A 118 -1.54 8.65 23.01
CA VAL A 118 -1.73 8.12 21.65
C VAL A 118 -1.17 9.14 20.65
N PRO A 119 0.00 8.86 20.03
CA PRO A 119 0.56 9.77 19.02
C PRO A 119 -0.25 9.68 17.73
N GLY A 120 -0.43 10.82 17.05
CA GLY A 120 -1.01 10.88 15.71
C GLY A 120 0.01 11.31 14.67
N VAL A 121 -0.28 11.02 13.41
CA VAL A 121 0.49 11.55 12.28
C VAL A 121 -0.47 12.19 11.28
N GLU A 122 -0.10 13.35 10.76
CA GLU A 122 -0.78 13.98 9.64
C GLU A 122 0.11 13.90 8.41
N VAL A 123 -0.46 13.40 7.29
CA VAL A 123 0.20 13.39 5.99
C VAL A 123 -0.56 14.33 5.08
N ARG A 124 0.07 15.45 4.75
CA ARG A 124 -0.47 16.52 3.91
C ARG A 124 0.00 16.33 2.48
N LEU A 125 -0.94 16.21 1.55
CA LEU A 125 -0.66 16.15 0.12
C LEU A 125 -1.13 17.44 -0.55
N GLU A 126 -0.22 18.08 -1.27
CA GLU A 126 -0.58 19.12 -2.23
C GLU A 126 -0.92 18.45 -3.56
N ILE A 127 -2.17 18.56 -3.98
CA ILE A 127 -2.67 17.91 -5.21
C ILE A 127 -3.12 18.95 -6.24
N SER A 128 -3.19 18.53 -7.50
CA SER A 128 -3.64 19.38 -8.59
C SER A 128 -5.06 19.91 -8.33
N THR A 129 -5.34 21.13 -8.78
CA THR A 129 -6.66 21.75 -8.63
C THR A 129 -7.77 20.87 -9.20
N ARG A 130 -7.53 20.23 -10.34
CA ARG A 130 -8.48 19.30 -10.98
C ARG A 130 -8.82 18.12 -10.05
N SER A 131 -7.81 17.48 -9.48
CA SER A 131 -7.99 16.35 -8.54
C SER A 131 -8.70 16.81 -7.27
N PHE A 132 -8.38 17.99 -6.77
CA PHE A 132 -9.02 18.56 -5.58
C PHE A 132 -10.50 18.88 -5.79
N GLU A 133 -10.89 19.47 -6.93
CA GLU A 133 -12.31 19.71 -7.24
C GLU A 133 -13.10 18.41 -7.35
N ARG A 134 -12.50 17.37 -7.95
CA ARG A 134 -13.10 16.03 -8.01
C ARG A 134 -13.29 15.43 -6.61
N LEU A 135 -12.28 15.58 -5.73
CA LEU A 135 -12.36 15.11 -4.35
C LEU A 135 -13.52 15.80 -3.58
N LYS A 136 -13.64 17.12 -3.71
CA LYS A 136 -14.74 17.88 -3.10
C LYS A 136 -16.11 17.45 -3.61
N GLY A 137 -16.22 17.16 -4.90
CA GLY A 137 -17.45 16.64 -5.51
C GLY A 137 -17.87 15.28 -4.90
N ARG A 138 -16.92 14.38 -4.71
CA ARG A 138 -17.15 13.07 -4.09
C ARG A 138 -17.53 13.18 -2.61
N ARG A 139 -16.92 14.09 -1.84
CA ARG A 139 -17.23 14.27 -0.41
C ARG A 139 -18.67 14.71 -0.16
N ARG A 140 -19.25 15.52 -1.03
CA ARG A 140 -20.65 15.96 -0.90
C ARG A 140 -21.64 14.79 -0.98
N SER A 141 -21.25 13.68 -1.61
CA SER A 141 -22.03 12.45 -1.71
C SER A 141 -21.75 11.43 -0.62
N ILE A 142 -20.83 11.72 0.33
CA ILE A 142 -20.29 10.72 1.27
C ILE A 142 -20.04 11.37 2.64
N ALA A 143 -21.11 11.75 3.32
CA ALA A 143 -21.01 12.11 4.74
C ALA A 143 -21.02 10.81 5.57
N GLY A 144 -19.86 10.45 6.22
CA GLY A 144 -19.82 9.40 7.22
C GLY A 144 -18.92 8.18 6.96
N ARG A 145 -17.83 8.29 6.20
CA ARG A 145 -16.93 7.14 5.91
C ARG A 145 -15.88 6.90 6.99
N THR A 146 -15.70 5.63 7.36
CA THR A 146 -14.57 5.13 8.15
C THR A 146 -13.57 4.38 7.25
N GLY A 147 -12.32 4.60 7.51
CA GLY A 147 -11.03 4.04 7.12
C GLY A 147 -10.85 3.19 5.86
N CYS A 148 -11.54 2.10 5.64
CA CYS A 148 -11.35 1.22 4.46
C CYS A 148 -12.27 1.54 3.27
N GLY A 149 -13.08 2.57 3.36
CA GLY A 149 -13.98 3.00 2.28
C GLY A 149 -15.22 2.12 2.08
N ILE A 150 -15.38 1.03 2.84
CA ILE A 150 -16.51 0.09 2.72
C ILE A 150 -17.38 0.10 3.96
N CYS A 151 -16.78 0.25 5.16
CA CYS A 151 -17.58 0.43 6.39
C CYS A 151 -18.25 1.79 6.34
N GLY A 152 -19.56 1.84 6.05
CA GLY A 152 -20.34 3.08 5.98
C GLY A 152 -20.65 3.58 4.57
N VAL A 153 -20.54 2.74 3.54
CA VAL A 153 -21.12 3.02 2.21
C VAL A 153 -22.65 2.93 2.31
N GLU A 154 -23.33 4.04 2.09
CA GLU A 154 -24.78 4.16 2.28
C GLU A 154 -25.61 3.39 1.23
N SER A 155 -25.01 2.96 0.11
CA SER A 155 -25.72 2.24 -0.94
C SER A 155 -24.78 1.33 -1.74
N PHE A 156 -25.33 0.25 -2.30
CA PHE A 156 -24.60 -0.62 -3.22
C PHE A 156 -24.08 0.10 -4.47
N ALA A 157 -24.75 1.15 -4.93
CA ALA A 157 -24.33 1.96 -6.07
C ALA A 157 -23.05 2.77 -5.80
N ALA A 158 -22.72 3.01 -4.53
CA ALA A 158 -21.50 3.69 -4.14
C ALA A 158 -20.29 2.73 -3.97
N LEU A 159 -20.53 1.40 -4.08
CA LEU A 159 -19.46 0.42 -4.09
C LEU A 159 -18.77 0.42 -5.46
N ASP A 160 -17.51 0.85 -5.48
CA ASP A 160 -16.65 0.75 -6.68
C ASP A 160 -16.08 -0.68 -6.78
N ILE A 161 -16.90 -1.60 -7.28
CA ILE A 161 -16.53 -3.01 -7.51
C ILE A 161 -16.30 -3.34 -8.98
N ALA A 162 -16.57 -2.39 -9.89
CA ALA A 162 -16.31 -2.58 -11.31
C ALA A 162 -14.79 -2.60 -11.56
N PRO A 163 -14.24 -3.67 -12.16
CA PRO A 163 -12.80 -3.73 -12.43
C PRO A 163 -12.42 -2.77 -13.55
N GLN A 164 -11.32 -2.07 -13.36
CA GLN A 164 -10.65 -1.41 -14.48
C GLN A 164 -9.86 -2.47 -15.26
N ARG A 165 -9.94 -2.42 -16.59
CA ARG A 165 -9.21 -3.38 -17.43
C ARG A 165 -7.72 -3.05 -17.43
N VAL A 166 -6.92 -4.03 -17.04
CA VAL A 166 -5.47 -3.97 -17.16
C VAL A 166 -5.09 -4.19 -18.63
N PRO A 167 -4.20 -3.37 -19.21
CA PRO A 167 -3.67 -3.63 -20.54
C PRO A 167 -3.04 -5.01 -20.65
N ALA A 168 -3.26 -5.69 -21.77
CA ALA A 168 -2.60 -6.96 -22.04
C ALA A 168 -1.07 -6.79 -22.03
N ARG A 169 -0.36 -7.75 -21.42
CA ARG A 169 1.08 -7.76 -21.29
C ARG A 169 1.64 -9.06 -21.87
N ASP A 170 2.57 -8.95 -22.79
CA ASP A 170 3.23 -10.09 -23.45
C ASP A 170 4.05 -10.94 -22.48
N TRP A 171 4.59 -10.32 -21.43
CA TRP A 171 5.40 -10.97 -20.40
C TRP A 171 4.58 -11.75 -19.35
N ILE A 172 3.25 -11.61 -19.30
CA ILE A 172 2.43 -12.22 -18.23
C ILE A 172 2.54 -13.75 -18.20
N GLY A 173 2.76 -14.37 -19.36
CA GLY A 173 2.96 -15.82 -19.50
C GLY A 173 4.27 -16.34 -18.89
N ARG A 174 5.22 -15.48 -18.56
CA ARG A 174 6.48 -15.83 -17.90
C ARG A 174 6.31 -16.06 -16.40
N ILE A 175 5.22 -15.54 -15.81
CA ILE A 175 4.91 -15.73 -14.39
C ILE A 175 4.22 -17.07 -14.23
N ASP A 176 4.97 -18.08 -13.83
CA ASP A 176 4.49 -19.42 -13.51
C ASP A 176 4.51 -19.69 -11.98
N ALA A 177 4.14 -20.91 -11.59
CA ALA A 177 4.11 -21.30 -10.18
C ALA A 177 5.51 -21.27 -9.53
N ALA A 178 6.56 -21.63 -10.26
CA ALA A 178 7.93 -21.64 -9.74
C ALA A 178 8.42 -20.20 -9.51
N THR A 179 8.11 -19.28 -10.42
CA THR A 179 8.39 -17.84 -10.30
C THR A 179 7.70 -17.23 -9.06
N VAL A 180 6.41 -17.54 -8.89
CA VAL A 180 5.65 -17.07 -7.72
C VAL A 180 6.24 -17.64 -6.43
N LEU A 181 6.53 -18.94 -6.36
CA LEU A 181 7.09 -19.57 -5.16
C LEU A 181 8.47 -19.03 -4.80
N ARG A 182 9.31 -18.69 -5.78
CA ARG A 182 10.61 -18.06 -5.55
C ARG A 182 10.46 -16.72 -4.83
N ALA A 183 9.57 -15.86 -5.29
CA ALA A 183 9.31 -14.57 -4.64
C ALA A 183 8.81 -14.74 -3.19
N PHE A 184 7.95 -15.74 -2.92
CA PHE A 184 7.47 -16.02 -1.56
C PHE A 184 8.53 -16.66 -0.66
N ALA A 185 9.50 -17.38 -1.21
CA ALA A 185 10.61 -17.93 -0.42
C ALA A 185 11.48 -16.82 0.19
N ASP A 186 11.67 -15.72 -0.53
CA ASP A 186 12.49 -14.58 -0.09
C ASP A 186 11.73 -13.61 0.82
N LEU A 187 10.40 -13.62 0.79
CA LEU A 187 9.57 -12.64 1.50
C LEU A 187 9.85 -12.59 3.01
N PRO A 188 9.95 -13.72 3.76
CA PRO A 188 10.21 -13.65 5.21
C PRO A 188 11.52 -12.96 5.57
N ALA A 189 12.58 -13.13 4.79
CA ALA A 189 13.88 -12.48 5.02
C ALA A 189 13.84 -10.96 4.78
N ARG A 190 12.86 -10.49 4.00
CA ARG A 190 12.67 -9.07 3.66
C ARG A 190 11.67 -8.37 4.60
N GLN A 191 10.91 -9.11 5.41
CA GLN A 191 9.96 -8.57 6.39
C GLN A 191 10.64 -8.22 7.71
N THR A 192 11.38 -7.12 7.73
CA THR A 192 12.24 -6.71 8.87
C THR A 192 11.46 -6.32 10.12
N LEU A 193 10.27 -5.75 9.97
CA LEU A 193 9.39 -5.40 11.09
C LEU A 193 8.64 -6.63 11.57
N ASN A 194 8.07 -7.41 10.66
CA ASN A 194 7.32 -8.63 11.01
C ASN A 194 8.19 -9.70 11.69
N ALA A 195 9.46 -9.82 11.31
CA ALA A 195 10.41 -10.72 11.95
C ALA A 195 10.61 -10.41 13.45
N ARG A 196 10.32 -9.17 13.88
CA ARG A 196 10.45 -8.71 15.27
C ARG A 196 9.13 -8.69 16.03
N ALA A 197 8.02 -8.37 15.36
CA ALA A 197 6.73 -8.15 16.01
C ALA A 197 5.68 -9.24 15.70
N GLY A 198 5.83 -9.99 14.59
CA GLY A 198 4.93 -11.09 14.23
C GLY A 198 3.49 -10.69 13.87
N ALA A 199 3.19 -9.38 13.70
CA ALA A 199 1.83 -8.85 13.54
C ALA A 199 1.69 -7.91 12.34
N ILE A 200 2.59 -8.01 11.36
CA ILE A 200 2.71 -7.04 10.27
C ILE A 200 2.55 -7.75 8.93
N HIS A 201 1.75 -7.17 8.05
CA HIS A 201 1.61 -7.60 6.66
C HIS A 201 2.70 -6.98 5.78
N ALA A 202 2.96 -7.64 4.64
CA ALA A 202 3.86 -7.12 3.63
C ALA A 202 3.21 -7.14 2.25
N ALA A 203 3.57 -6.13 1.46
CA ALA A 203 3.41 -6.08 0.02
C ALA A 203 4.79 -5.98 -0.63
N GLY A 204 5.08 -6.83 -1.61
CA GLY A 204 6.34 -6.82 -2.34
C GLY A 204 6.13 -6.69 -3.83
N TRP A 205 7.14 -6.17 -4.54
CA TRP A 205 7.26 -6.19 -5.99
C TRP A 205 8.29 -7.22 -6.41
N ALA A 206 7.90 -8.16 -7.23
CA ALA A 206 8.79 -9.18 -7.79
C ALA A 206 8.90 -9.03 -9.31
N THR A 207 10.10 -9.29 -9.85
CA THR A 207 10.33 -9.35 -11.29
C THR A 207 9.63 -10.56 -11.92
N VAL A 208 9.56 -10.62 -13.23
CA VAL A 208 9.02 -11.80 -13.95
C VAL A 208 9.87 -13.06 -13.80
N GLU A 209 11.06 -12.96 -13.26
CA GLU A 209 11.92 -14.06 -12.85
C GLU A 209 11.69 -14.51 -11.41
N GLY A 210 10.87 -13.76 -10.64
CA GLY A 210 10.56 -14.03 -9.24
C GLY A 210 11.57 -13.48 -8.24
N GLU A 211 12.43 -12.57 -8.66
CA GLU A 211 13.29 -11.82 -7.75
C GLU A 211 12.46 -10.75 -7.02
N LEU A 212 12.48 -10.78 -5.68
CA LEU A 212 11.76 -9.82 -4.86
C LEU A 212 12.62 -8.56 -4.69
N VAL A 213 12.24 -7.47 -5.33
CA VAL A 213 13.05 -6.23 -5.37
C VAL A 213 12.65 -5.17 -4.37
N ASP A 214 11.37 -5.08 -4.02
CA ASP A 214 10.85 -4.15 -3.02
C ASP A 214 9.91 -4.86 -2.06
N VAL A 215 9.91 -4.47 -0.75
CA VAL A 215 8.97 -4.97 0.26
C VAL A 215 8.62 -3.83 1.22
N LEU A 216 7.34 -3.53 1.33
CA LEU A 216 6.78 -2.54 2.25
C LEU A 216 5.90 -3.26 3.27
N GLU A 217 6.00 -2.82 4.53
CA GLU A 217 5.34 -3.45 5.66
C GLU A 217 4.34 -2.51 6.34
N ASP A 218 3.20 -3.06 6.78
CA ASP A 218 2.20 -2.35 7.57
C ASP A 218 1.33 -3.34 8.38
N VAL A 219 0.79 -2.90 9.52
CA VAL A 219 -0.21 -3.66 10.29
C VAL A 219 -1.46 -3.96 9.45
N GLY A 220 -1.80 -3.08 8.51
CA GLY A 220 -2.91 -3.21 7.57
C GLY A 220 -2.45 -3.72 6.19
N ARG A 221 -2.98 -4.86 5.72
CA ARG A 221 -2.65 -5.37 4.39
C ARG A 221 -2.94 -4.39 3.24
N HIS A 222 -4.00 -3.58 3.36
CA HIS A 222 -4.35 -2.56 2.35
C HIS A 222 -3.32 -1.43 2.35
N ASN A 223 -2.89 -1.00 3.53
CA ASN A 223 -1.87 0.02 3.68
C ASN A 223 -0.51 -0.47 3.15
N ALA A 224 -0.14 -1.73 3.43
CA ALA A 224 1.09 -2.33 2.88
C ALA A 224 1.08 -2.28 1.34
N LEU A 225 -0.07 -2.63 0.71
CA LEU A 225 -0.23 -2.52 -0.74
C LEU A 225 -0.17 -1.06 -1.20
N ASP A 226 -0.86 -0.14 -0.53
CA ASP A 226 -0.82 1.27 -0.90
C ASP A 226 0.60 1.85 -0.78
N LYS A 227 1.36 1.50 0.26
CA LYS A 227 2.79 1.85 0.37
C LYS A 227 3.57 1.39 -0.86
N LEU A 228 3.42 0.12 -1.24
CA LEU A 228 4.11 -0.43 -2.40
C LEU A 228 3.72 0.28 -3.70
N LEU A 229 2.42 0.45 -3.93
CA LEU A 229 1.91 1.10 -5.15
C LEU A 229 2.36 2.57 -5.23
N GLY A 230 2.40 3.28 -4.10
CA GLY A 230 2.90 4.64 -4.01
C GLY A 230 4.39 4.73 -4.33
N ARG A 231 5.20 3.83 -3.79
CA ARG A 231 6.63 3.73 -4.10
C ARG A 231 6.88 3.46 -5.57
N LEU A 232 6.20 2.49 -6.15
CA LEU A 232 6.32 2.17 -7.57
C LEU A 232 5.87 3.34 -8.45
N ALA A 233 4.78 4.03 -8.08
CA ALA A 233 4.31 5.21 -8.79
C ALA A 233 5.31 6.37 -8.74
N ARG A 234 5.89 6.64 -7.57
CA ARG A 234 6.90 7.69 -7.38
C ARG A 234 8.19 7.43 -8.17
N MET A 235 8.54 6.15 -8.33
CA MET A 235 9.70 5.70 -9.09
C MET A 235 9.41 5.46 -10.59
N ASP A 236 8.18 5.70 -11.05
CA ASP A 236 7.70 5.42 -12.42
C ASP A 236 7.84 3.93 -12.83
N ARG A 237 7.63 3.02 -11.89
CA ARG A 237 7.84 1.57 -12.06
C ARG A 237 6.55 0.75 -12.12
N LEU A 238 5.37 1.37 -12.03
CA LEU A 238 4.08 0.66 -12.06
C LEU A 238 3.84 -0.15 -13.33
N GLN A 239 4.49 0.21 -14.44
CA GLN A 239 4.34 -0.44 -15.72
C GLN A 239 5.47 -1.41 -16.07
N GLU A 240 6.48 -1.56 -15.20
CA GLU A 240 7.56 -2.54 -15.37
C GLU A 240 7.04 -3.97 -15.38
N PRO A 241 7.71 -4.88 -16.10
CA PRO A 241 7.41 -6.31 -16.03
C PRO A 241 7.63 -6.87 -14.61
N GLY A 242 6.54 -7.35 -13.98
CA GLY A 242 6.61 -7.84 -12.61
C GLY A 242 5.22 -8.09 -12.01
N PHE A 243 5.18 -8.45 -10.74
CA PHE A 243 3.95 -8.75 -10.03
C PHE A 243 4.00 -8.37 -8.56
N VAL A 244 2.83 -8.09 -8.01
CA VAL A 244 2.66 -7.83 -6.58
C VAL A 244 2.62 -9.14 -5.80
N VAL A 245 3.32 -9.19 -4.67
CA VAL A 245 3.35 -10.30 -3.70
C VAL A 245 2.75 -9.82 -2.38
N MET A 246 1.75 -10.55 -1.84
CA MET A 246 1.08 -10.17 -0.60
C MET A 246 1.17 -11.28 0.47
N SER A 247 1.58 -10.93 1.68
CA SER A 247 1.58 -11.83 2.85
C SER A 247 0.18 -12.09 3.42
N SER A 248 -0.88 -11.75 2.70
CA SER A 248 -2.27 -11.81 3.15
C SER A 248 -3.14 -12.69 2.25
N ARG A 249 -4.47 -12.71 2.52
CA ARG A 249 -5.49 -13.23 1.58
C ARG A 249 -5.66 -12.26 0.40
N GLY A 250 -6.07 -12.79 -0.77
CA GLY A 250 -6.49 -12.00 -1.92
C GLY A 250 -7.93 -11.50 -1.75
N SER A 251 -8.14 -10.25 -1.30
CA SER A 251 -9.46 -9.63 -1.25
C SER A 251 -9.77 -8.90 -2.56
N TYR A 252 -11.06 -8.62 -2.80
CA TYR A 252 -11.47 -7.86 -3.97
C TYR A 252 -10.86 -6.44 -4.00
N GLU A 253 -10.63 -5.84 -2.84
CA GLU A 253 -10.02 -4.52 -2.71
C GLU A 253 -8.58 -4.51 -3.21
N LEU A 254 -7.78 -5.54 -2.86
CA LEU A 254 -6.40 -5.64 -3.35
C LEU A 254 -6.37 -5.78 -4.87
N VAL A 255 -7.27 -6.60 -5.43
CA VAL A 255 -7.40 -6.75 -6.89
C VAL A 255 -7.82 -5.43 -7.53
N ARG A 256 -8.82 -4.74 -6.98
CA ARG A 256 -9.28 -3.43 -7.47
C ARG A 256 -8.17 -2.38 -7.47
N LYS A 257 -7.40 -2.29 -6.38
CA LYS A 257 -6.26 -1.36 -6.29
C LYS A 257 -5.20 -1.67 -7.34
N CYS A 258 -4.87 -2.93 -7.53
CA CYS A 258 -3.93 -3.39 -8.57
C CYS A 258 -4.43 -3.04 -9.98
N THR A 259 -5.67 -3.42 -10.33
CA THR A 259 -6.24 -3.18 -11.66
C THR A 259 -6.35 -1.69 -11.98
N ARG A 260 -6.70 -0.88 -10.97
CA ARG A 260 -6.77 0.57 -11.13
C ARG A 260 -5.45 1.20 -11.56
N LEU A 261 -4.35 0.70 -11.09
CA LEU A 261 -3.01 1.21 -11.42
C LEU A 261 -2.32 0.43 -12.54
N GLY A 262 -3.06 -0.45 -13.24
CA GLY A 262 -2.55 -1.21 -14.36
C GLY A 262 -1.56 -2.32 -14.00
N VAL A 263 -1.50 -2.71 -12.72
CA VAL A 263 -0.72 -3.87 -12.26
C VAL A 263 -1.36 -5.14 -12.80
N ALA A 264 -0.61 -5.91 -13.59
CA ALA A 264 -1.15 -7.02 -14.37
C ALA A 264 -1.15 -8.37 -13.63
N ALA A 265 -0.43 -8.51 -12.52
CA ALA A 265 -0.38 -9.75 -11.75
C ALA A 265 -0.28 -9.50 -10.25
N LEU A 266 -1.01 -10.33 -9.49
CA LEU A 266 -1.05 -10.33 -8.02
C LEU A 266 -0.94 -11.77 -7.52
N ALA A 267 -0.02 -12.00 -6.58
CA ALA A 267 0.14 -13.27 -5.89
C ALA A 267 -0.07 -13.10 -4.39
N THR A 268 -0.79 -14.03 -3.74
CA THR A 268 -1.10 -13.99 -2.32
C THR A 268 -0.73 -15.29 -1.63
N ILE A 269 -0.22 -15.22 -0.38
CA ILE A 269 0.17 -16.41 0.37
C ILE A 269 -1.04 -17.29 0.74
N SER A 270 -2.20 -16.68 0.89
CA SER A 270 -3.46 -17.35 1.23
C SER A 270 -4.43 -17.34 0.04
N ALA A 271 -5.58 -17.97 0.22
CA ALA A 271 -6.61 -18.05 -0.82
C ALA A 271 -7.22 -16.65 -1.14
N PRO A 272 -7.59 -16.39 -2.41
CA PRO A 272 -8.43 -15.27 -2.77
C PRO A 272 -9.91 -15.54 -2.44
N THR A 273 -10.68 -14.45 -2.32
CA THR A 273 -12.15 -14.54 -2.22
C THR A 273 -12.77 -14.75 -3.59
N ALA A 274 -13.99 -15.31 -3.65
CA ALA A 274 -14.71 -15.51 -4.92
C ALA A 274 -14.90 -14.20 -5.69
N LEU A 275 -15.22 -13.10 -5.00
CA LEU A 275 -15.35 -11.78 -5.61
C LEU A 275 -14.01 -11.28 -6.18
N ALA A 276 -12.90 -11.50 -5.47
CA ALA A 276 -11.57 -11.16 -5.98
C ALA A 276 -11.23 -11.89 -7.28
N VAL A 277 -11.55 -13.20 -7.36
CA VAL A 277 -11.35 -14.01 -8.58
C VAL A 277 -12.20 -13.47 -9.75
N ARG A 278 -13.46 -13.15 -9.48
CA ARG A 278 -14.37 -12.57 -10.50
C ARG A 278 -13.80 -11.25 -11.04
N ILE A 279 -13.45 -10.32 -10.16
CA ILE A 279 -12.92 -9.00 -10.56
C ILE A 279 -11.58 -9.16 -11.30
N ALA A 280 -10.71 -10.07 -10.87
CA ALA A 280 -9.45 -10.33 -11.55
C ALA A 280 -9.66 -10.81 -13.00
N ARG A 281 -10.60 -11.76 -13.21
CA ARG A 281 -10.94 -12.26 -14.55
C ARG A 281 -11.54 -11.16 -15.45
N GLU A 282 -12.49 -10.41 -14.94
CA GLU A 282 -13.14 -9.32 -15.67
C GLU A 282 -12.14 -8.19 -15.98
N GLY A 283 -11.21 -7.91 -15.06
CA GLY A 283 -10.16 -6.89 -15.19
C GLY A 283 -8.92 -7.34 -15.99
N GLY A 284 -8.78 -8.64 -16.29
CA GLY A 284 -7.61 -9.17 -16.98
C GLY A 284 -6.34 -9.22 -16.12
N LEU A 285 -6.48 -9.31 -14.79
CA LEU A 285 -5.36 -9.44 -13.87
C LEU A 285 -5.07 -10.92 -13.59
N ALA A 286 -3.82 -11.35 -13.76
CA ALA A 286 -3.39 -12.69 -13.37
C ALA A 286 -3.35 -12.81 -11.83
N LEU A 287 -4.22 -13.67 -11.28
CA LEU A 287 -4.36 -13.84 -9.84
C LEU A 287 -3.85 -15.21 -9.38
N TRP A 288 -2.83 -15.18 -8.54
CA TRP A 288 -2.27 -16.34 -7.87
C TRP A 288 -2.62 -16.33 -6.38
N GLY A 289 -2.82 -17.50 -5.81
CA GLY A 289 -3.08 -17.65 -4.37
C GLY A 289 -2.57 -18.98 -3.84
N LEU A 290 -2.67 -19.17 -2.51
CA LEU A 290 -2.11 -20.32 -1.80
C LEU A 290 -0.63 -20.56 -2.13
N ALA A 291 0.12 -19.46 -2.38
CA ALA A 291 1.52 -19.48 -2.74
C ALA A 291 2.39 -19.76 -1.51
N ARG A 292 2.48 -21.02 -1.12
CA ARG A 292 3.23 -21.47 0.07
C ARG A 292 3.70 -22.91 -0.07
N ARG A 293 4.81 -23.21 0.60
CA ARG A 293 5.48 -24.52 0.51
C ARG A 293 5.88 -24.82 -0.94
N ASP A 294 5.24 -25.78 -1.57
CA ASP A 294 5.55 -26.36 -2.87
C ASP A 294 4.50 -26.08 -3.96
N LYS A 295 3.47 -25.27 -3.64
CA LYS A 295 2.40 -24.97 -4.60
C LYS A 295 2.00 -23.52 -4.63
N ALA A 296 1.63 -23.06 -5.83
CA ALA A 296 0.86 -21.85 -6.08
C ALA A 296 -0.31 -22.19 -7.01
N VAL A 297 -1.46 -21.58 -6.78
CA VAL A 297 -2.67 -21.85 -7.57
C VAL A 297 -3.03 -20.61 -8.36
N ARG A 298 -3.16 -20.72 -9.68
CA ARG A 298 -3.66 -19.65 -10.55
C ARG A 298 -5.18 -19.69 -10.60
N TYR A 299 -5.83 -18.58 -10.24
CA TYR A 299 -7.29 -18.42 -10.21
C TYR A 299 -7.84 -17.60 -11.39
N ALA A 300 -7.01 -16.72 -11.94
CA ALA A 300 -7.31 -15.89 -13.11
C ALA A 300 -6.09 -15.71 -14.01
#